data_8e5dcde5370167ac9d4a0ce462d5751f
#
_entry.id   8e5dcde5370167ac9d4a0ce462d5751f
#
_cell.length_a   1.000
_cell.length_b   1.000
_cell.length_c   1.000
_cell.angle_alpha   90.00
_cell.angle_beta   90.00
_cell.angle_gamma   90.00
#
_symmetry.space_group_name_H-M   'P 1'
#
loop_
_entity.id
_entity.type
_entity.pdbx_description
1 polymer ?
#
loop_
_entity_poly.entity_id
_entity_poly.type
_entity_poly.pdbx_seq_one_letter_code
_entity_poly.pdbx_strand_id
1 'polypeptide(L)'
;MIPLSHLLLAPLLVVSGALVMSACAADGNAAGEPLTEVIATAAPVDASTVSEKTAELAALAQKSFMQPCPEQVDNPDAAIPGLPDATFPCLGIGPDVNLAGVRGTPTVVNVWASWCPPCIAEMPMLTQAAKDLAGEVQFLGITIQDDPRNALLMATDFGVEFPSVIDDSGSVRGTLAVPGPPVTFFIRPDGTIAGRWDGAIPDRATFDGLLADYLNVTASAAS
;
A
#
# COMPACT_ATOMS: atom_id res chain seq x y z
N MET A 1 49.11 -22.11 29.94
CA MET A 1 48.72 -23.28 30.71
C MET A 1 47.27 -23.56 30.35
N ILE A 2 47.06 -24.57 29.51
CA ILE A 2 45.76 -25.11 29.08
C ILE A 2 45.52 -26.35 29.91
N PRO A 3 44.28 -26.69 30.28
CA PRO A 3 43.90 -28.07 30.09
C PRO A 3 42.68 -28.29 29.20
N LEU A 4 42.89 -29.21 28.27
CA LEU A 4 41.89 -30.02 27.57
C LEU A 4 41.09 -30.87 28.53
N SER A 5 39.90 -31.20 28.05
CA SER A 5 39.11 -32.46 28.17
C SER A 5 37.67 -32.18 28.51
N HIS A 6 36.68 -32.48 27.67
CA HIS A 6 36.05 -33.77 27.54
C HIS A 6 35.16 -33.86 26.32
N LEU A 7 35.53 -34.80 25.46
CA LEU A 7 34.76 -35.32 24.35
C LEU A 7 33.76 -36.32 24.93
N LEU A 8 32.47 -36.14 24.79
CA LEU A 8 31.46 -37.16 25.04
C LEU A 8 30.72 -37.48 23.74
N LEU A 9 31.07 -38.64 23.18
CA LEU A 9 30.30 -39.35 22.16
C LEU A 9 28.97 -39.81 22.74
N ALA A 10 27.86 -39.61 22.09
CA ALA A 10 26.59 -40.28 22.32
C ALA A 10 26.22 -41.08 21.06
N PRO A 11 25.67 -42.27 21.20
CA PRO A 11 25.54 -43.26 20.13
C PRO A 11 24.33 -43.05 19.25
N LEU A 12 24.50 -43.39 17.97
CA LEU A 12 23.47 -43.54 16.95
C LEU A 12 22.51 -44.68 17.32
N LEU A 13 21.25 -44.40 17.50
CA LEU A 13 20.18 -45.42 17.54
C LEU A 13 19.55 -45.51 16.15
N VAL A 14 19.89 -46.56 15.43
CA VAL A 14 19.24 -47.00 14.20
C VAL A 14 17.99 -47.78 14.59
N VAL A 15 16.80 -47.23 14.32
CA VAL A 15 15.54 -47.93 14.40
C VAL A 15 15.15 -48.40 13.00
N SER A 16 15.38 -49.69 12.75
CA SER A 16 14.82 -50.43 11.64
C SER A 16 13.34 -50.69 11.87
N GLY A 17 12.45 -50.01 11.17
CA GLY A 17 11.02 -50.24 11.15
C GLY A 17 10.63 -51.06 9.92
N ALA A 18 10.17 -52.26 10.12
CA ALA A 18 9.80 -53.25 9.12
C ALA A 18 8.58 -52.80 8.30
N LEU A 19 8.73 -52.99 7.00
CA LEU A 19 7.66 -52.88 5.99
C LEU A 19 6.67 -54.03 6.20
N VAL A 20 5.45 -53.77 6.60
CA VAL A 20 4.35 -54.73 6.51
C VAL A 20 3.56 -54.45 5.23
N MET A 21 3.82 -55.22 4.18
CA MET A 21 2.94 -55.31 3.03
C MET A 21 1.71 -56.12 3.39
N SER A 22 0.56 -55.49 3.51
CA SER A 22 -0.72 -56.18 3.51
C SER A 22 -1.31 -56.13 2.10
N ALA A 23 -1.24 -57.23 1.40
CA ALA A 23 -1.95 -57.45 0.18
C ALA A 23 -3.41 -57.78 0.53
N CYS A 24 -4.35 -56.93 0.13
CA CYS A 24 -5.76 -57.29 0.00
C CYS A 24 -6.13 -57.38 -1.48
N ALA A 25 -6.62 -58.55 -1.83
CA ALA A 25 -7.02 -58.94 -3.14
C ALA A 25 -8.19 -58.14 -3.71
N ALA A 26 -8.22 -58.09 -5.00
CA ALA A 26 -9.23 -57.48 -5.86
C ALA A 26 -10.61 -58.11 -5.65
N ASP A 27 -11.63 -57.27 -5.55
CA ASP A 27 -12.94 -57.56 -6.10
C ASP A 27 -13.45 -56.36 -6.89
N GLY A 28 -13.89 -56.67 -8.06
CA GLY A 28 -14.13 -55.75 -9.13
C GLY A 28 -15.43 -54.96 -9.04
N ASN A 29 -15.46 -53.98 -9.89
CA ASN A 29 -16.64 -53.31 -10.40
C ASN A 29 -17.25 -52.18 -9.55
N ALA A 30 -16.61 -51.01 -9.60
CA ALA A 30 -17.36 -49.79 -9.49
C ALA A 30 -16.92 -48.87 -10.62
N ALA A 31 -17.83 -48.64 -11.56
CA ALA A 31 -17.69 -47.71 -12.64
C ALA A 31 -17.30 -46.33 -12.06
N GLY A 32 -16.11 -45.85 -12.44
CA GLY A 32 -15.68 -44.49 -12.09
C GLY A 32 -16.64 -43.48 -12.71
N GLU A 33 -17.42 -42.83 -11.88
CA GLU A 33 -18.07 -41.60 -12.30
C GLU A 33 -17.01 -40.59 -12.67
N PRO A 34 -17.09 -39.93 -13.83
CA PRO A 34 -16.17 -38.85 -14.16
C PRO A 34 -16.38 -37.75 -13.10
N LEU A 35 -15.29 -37.36 -12.46
CA LEU A 35 -15.26 -36.13 -11.66
C LEU A 35 -15.62 -34.98 -12.63
N THR A 36 -16.90 -34.69 -12.69
CA THR A 36 -17.38 -33.49 -13.37
C THR A 36 -16.77 -32.33 -12.61
N GLU A 37 -15.75 -31.75 -13.21
CA GLU A 37 -15.12 -30.51 -12.80
C GLU A 37 -16.23 -29.49 -12.55
N VAL A 38 -16.50 -29.20 -11.28
CA VAL A 38 -17.37 -28.10 -10.89
C VAL A 38 -16.58 -26.84 -11.16
N ILE A 39 -16.51 -26.47 -12.46
CA ILE A 39 -16.19 -25.10 -12.83
C ILE A 39 -17.32 -24.27 -12.22
N ALA A 40 -17.06 -23.71 -11.04
CA ALA A 40 -17.92 -22.67 -10.49
C ALA A 40 -17.90 -21.52 -11.53
N THR A 41 -18.88 -21.54 -12.41
CA THR A 41 -19.17 -20.40 -13.29
C THR A 41 -19.50 -19.26 -12.36
N ALA A 42 -18.53 -18.37 -12.13
CA ALA A 42 -18.80 -17.09 -11.52
C ALA A 42 -19.98 -16.48 -12.31
N ALA A 43 -21.06 -16.17 -11.60
CA ALA A 43 -22.20 -15.54 -12.23
C ALA A 43 -21.71 -14.30 -12.99
N PRO A 44 -22.19 -14.09 -14.24
CA PRO A 44 -21.78 -12.91 -15.00
C PRO A 44 -22.12 -11.68 -14.16
N VAL A 45 -21.11 -10.85 -13.91
CA VAL A 45 -21.32 -9.55 -13.23
C VAL A 45 -22.22 -8.73 -14.15
N ASP A 46 -23.41 -8.39 -13.68
CA ASP A 46 -24.36 -7.65 -14.47
C ASP A 46 -23.80 -6.23 -14.76
N ALA A 47 -23.80 -5.84 -16.04
CA ALA A 47 -23.32 -4.53 -16.46
C ALA A 47 -24.04 -3.36 -15.76
N SER A 48 -25.30 -3.58 -15.32
CA SER A 48 -26.06 -2.59 -14.55
C SER A 48 -25.46 -2.37 -13.16
N THR A 49 -25.05 -3.41 -12.45
CA THR A 49 -24.45 -3.32 -11.12
C THR A 49 -23.07 -2.64 -11.16
N VAL A 50 -22.29 -2.87 -12.22
CA VAL A 50 -21.00 -2.19 -12.43
C VAL A 50 -21.24 -0.70 -12.68
N SER A 51 -22.23 -0.35 -13.50
CA SER A 51 -22.57 1.05 -13.80
C SER A 51 -23.07 1.80 -12.55
N GLU A 52 -23.89 1.17 -11.72
CA GLU A 52 -24.38 1.76 -10.46
C GLU A 52 -23.25 1.99 -9.47
N LYS A 53 -22.36 1.02 -9.30
CA LYS A 53 -21.19 1.15 -8.41
C LYS A 53 -20.25 2.27 -8.89
N THR A 54 -20.02 2.39 -10.18
CA THR A 54 -19.18 3.47 -10.75
C THR A 54 -19.83 4.83 -10.52
N ALA A 55 -21.14 4.96 -10.71
CA ALA A 55 -21.86 6.21 -10.46
C ALA A 55 -21.86 6.60 -8.97
N GLU A 56 -22.00 5.62 -8.06
CA GLU A 56 -21.89 5.86 -6.62
C GLU A 56 -20.50 6.37 -6.23
N LEU A 57 -19.44 5.74 -6.72
CA LEU A 57 -18.05 6.16 -6.44
C LEU A 57 -17.79 7.58 -6.97
N ALA A 58 -18.26 7.89 -8.18
CA ALA A 58 -18.14 9.24 -8.74
C ALA A 58 -18.87 10.28 -7.88
N ALA A 59 -20.06 9.95 -7.36
CA ALA A 59 -20.81 10.83 -6.48
C ALA A 59 -20.13 11.03 -5.12
N LEU A 60 -19.49 9.99 -4.56
CA LEU A 60 -18.70 10.09 -3.34
C LEU A 60 -17.45 10.94 -3.58
N ALA A 61 -16.73 10.72 -4.68
CA ALA A 61 -15.55 11.49 -5.04
C ALA A 61 -15.89 12.98 -5.18
N GLN A 62 -17.04 13.33 -5.77
CA GLN A 62 -17.51 14.71 -5.87
C GLN A 62 -17.87 15.36 -4.53
N LYS A 63 -18.27 14.55 -3.55
CA LYS A 63 -18.61 15.01 -2.19
C LYS A 63 -17.40 15.05 -1.27
N SER A 64 -16.32 14.35 -1.60
CA SER A 64 -15.08 14.40 -0.85
C SER A 64 -14.44 15.78 -0.98
N PHE A 65 -13.65 16.17 0.01
CA PHE A 65 -12.88 17.41 -0.02
C PHE A 65 -11.58 17.27 -0.82
N MET A 66 -11.31 16.09 -1.37
CA MET A 66 -10.06 15.79 -2.06
C MET A 66 -9.87 16.65 -3.29
N GLN A 67 -8.70 17.26 -3.40
CA GLN A 67 -8.28 17.95 -4.61
C GLN A 67 -8.16 16.94 -5.76
N PRO A 68 -8.38 17.37 -7.00
CA PRO A 68 -8.15 16.53 -8.16
C PRO A 68 -6.71 16.00 -8.19
N CYS A 69 -6.56 14.76 -8.65
CA CYS A 69 -5.23 14.24 -8.95
C CYS A 69 -4.56 15.13 -10.01
N PRO A 70 -3.25 15.43 -9.83
CA PRO A 70 -2.55 16.35 -10.73
C PRO A 70 -2.40 15.75 -12.13
N GLU A 71 -2.55 16.58 -13.14
CA GLU A 71 -2.06 16.25 -14.47
C GLU A 71 -0.53 16.21 -14.43
N GLN A 72 0.03 15.13 -14.93
CA GLN A 72 1.46 14.95 -14.94
C GLN A 72 2.05 15.38 -16.29
N VAL A 73 3.18 16.07 -16.23
CA VAL A 73 3.98 16.35 -17.41
C VAL A 73 4.69 15.08 -17.85
N ASP A 74 4.61 14.76 -19.13
CA ASP A 74 5.19 13.56 -19.70
C ASP A 74 6.66 13.35 -19.35
N ASN A 75 6.95 12.12 -19.00
CA ASN A 75 8.22 11.43 -18.91
C ASN A 75 9.21 11.88 -17.85
N PRO A 76 9.17 11.21 -16.70
CA PRO A 76 10.29 11.24 -15.79
C PRO A 76 11.52 10.58 -16.45
N ASP A 77 12.66 11.21 -16.34
CA ASP A 77 13.93 10.58 -16.69
C ASP A 77 14.10 9.33 -15.79
N ALA A 78 13.93 8.14 -16.38
CA ALA A 78 13.98 6.85 -15.68
C ALA A 78 15.34 6.57 -15.03
N ALA A 79 16.35 7.40 -15.32
CA ALA A 79 17.67 7.29 -14.72
C ALA A 79 17.75 7.84 -13.29
N ILE A 80 16.74 8.57 -12.80
CA ILE A 80 16.75 9.16 -11.46
C ILE A 80 16.07 8.19 -10.48
N PRO A 81 16.78 7.67 -9.47
CA PRO A 81 16.19 6.83 -8.43
C PRO A 81 15.07 7.58 -7.71
N GLY A 82 13.85 7.04 -7.71
CA GLY A 82 12.68 7.67 -7.10
C GLY A 82 11.56 6.68 -6.88
N LEU A 83 10.34 7.20 -6.92
CA LEU A 83 9.16 6.36 -6.92
C LEU A 83 9.10 5.52 -8.23
N PRO A 84 8.49 4.32 -8.19
CA PRO A 84 8.47 3.41 -9.33
C PRO A 84 7.68 4.01 -10.51
N ASP A 85 8.07 3.62 -11.74
CA ASP A 85 7.28 3.85 -12.94
C ASP A 85 6.04 2.94 -12.91
N ALA A 86 5.03 3.38 -12.22
CA ALA A 86 3.78 2.67 -12.04
C ALA A 86 2.62 3.66 -11.98
N THR A 87 1.58 3.39 -12.75
CA THR A 87 0.40 4.26 -12.87
C THR A 87 -0.76 3.67 -12.07
N PHE A 88 -1.43 4.54 -11.30
CA PHE A 88 -2.56 4.19 -10.44
C PHE A 88 -3.75 5.10 -10.72
N PRO A 89 -4.98 4.54 -10.68
CA PRO A 89 -6.19 5.34 -10.78
C PRO A 89 -6.29 6.36 -9.64
N CYS A 90 -6.82 7.55 -9.97
CA CYS A 90 -7.16 8.54 -8.95
C CYS A 90 -8.32 8.03 -8.07
N LEU A 91 -8.18 8.12 -6.74
CA LEU A 91 -9.25 7.76 -5.81
C LEU A 91 -10.39 8.79 -5.86
N GLY A 92 -10.06 10.07 -6.04
CA GLY A 92 -11.01 11.17 -6.16
C GLY A 92 -11.37 11.49 -7.62
N ILE A 93 -11.20 12.74 -8.00
CA ILE A 93 -11.43 13.26 -9.36
C ILE A 93 -10.07 13.52 -9.99
N GLY A 94 -9.92 13.24 -11.27
CA GLY A 94 -8.70 13.54 -12.01
C GLY A 94 -8.18 12.36 -12.82
N PRO A 95 -7.05 12.57 -13.52
CA PRO A 95 -6.39 11.53 -14.29
C PRO A 95 -5.70 10.50 -13.38
N ASP A 96 -5.34 9.38 -13.97
CA ASP A 96 -4.43 8.42 -13.36
C ASP A 96 -3.07 9.09 -13.10
N VAL A 97 -2.39 8.66 -12.05
CA VAL A 97 -1.11 9.23 -11.63
C VAL A 97 0.00 8.19 -11.78
N ASN A 98 1.03 8.53 -12.56
CA ASN A 98 2.28 7.78 -12.57
C ASN A 98 3.18 8.26 -11.43
N LEU A 99 3.55 7.36 -10.52
CA LEU A 99 4.34 7.74 -9.34
C LEU A 99 5.72 8.30 -9.70
N ALA A 100 6.36 7.82 -10.78
CA ALA A 100 7.63 8.36 -11.23
C ALA A 100 7.52 9.83 -11.69
N GLY A 101 6.33 10.31 -11.99
CA GLY A 101 6.04 11.71 -12.33
C GLY A 101 5.89 12.65 -11.11
N VAL A 102 6.00 12.15 -9.89
CA VAL A 102 5.94 12.98 -8.67
C VAL A 102 7.24 13.76 -8.50
N ARG A 103 7.27 14.98 -9.06
CA ARG A 103 8.47 15.84 -9.17
C ARG A 103 8.08 17.32 -9.17
N GLY A 104 9.09 18.19 -9.12
CA GLY A 104 8.95 19.65 -9.25
C GLY A 104 8.75 20.36 -7.93
N THR A 105 8.08 19.73 -6.95
CA THR A 105 7.84 20.29 -5.62
C THR A 105 8.18 19.24 -4.57
N PRO A 106 8.72 19.61 -3.39
CA PRO A 106 8.86 18.70 -2.28
C PRO A 106 7.52 18.00 -2.01
N THR A 107 7.50 16.69 -1.93
CA THR A 107 6.25 15.93 -1.82
C THR A 107 6.31 14.92 -0.68
N VAL A 108 5.25 14.87 0.11
CA VAL A 108 4.99 13.81 1.09
C VAL A 108 4.05 12.79 0.44
N VAL A 109 4.50 11.53 0.37
CA VAL A 109 3.69 10.42 -0.14
C VAL A 109 3.36 9.49 1.01
N ASN A 110 2.08 9.43 1.39
CA ASN A 110 1.61 8.60 2.49
C ASN A 110 0.87 7.37 1.97
N VAL A 111 1.35 6.18 2.33
CA VAL A 111 0.70 4.90 2.04
C VAL A 111 -0.25 4.58 3.19
N TRP A 112 -1.53 4.44 2.90
CA TRP A 112 -2.58 4.30 3.90
C TRP A 112 -3.69 3.33 3.47
N ALA A 113 -4.62 3.03 4.37
CA ALA A 113 -5.85 2.30 4.06
C ALA A 113 -6.94 2.63 5.08
N SER A 114 -8.22 2.56 4.67
CA SER A 114 -9.35 2.81 5.56
C SER A 114 -9.49 1.78 6.69
N TRP A 115 -9.01 0.57 6.47
CA TRP A 115 -9.00 -0.52 7.46
C TRP A 115 -7.78 -0.51 8.39
N CYS A 116 -6.88 0.49 8.29
CA CYS A 116 -5.63 0.57 9.01
C CYS A 116 -5.77 1.51 10.23
N PRO A 117 -5.92 1.01 11.47
CA PRO A 117 -6.13 1.86 12.64
C PRO A 117 -5.04 2.90 12.88
N PRO A 118 -3.72 2.60 12.74
CA PRO A 118 -2.69 3.63 12.91
C PRO A 118 -2.72 4.69 11.81
N CYS A 119 -3.16 4.35 10.56
CA CYS A 119 -3.37 5.36 9.51
C CYS A 119 -4.49 6.34 9.89
N ILE A 120 -5.59 5.81 10.43
CA ILE A 120 -6.72 6.60 10.90
C ILE A 120 -6.27 7.57 12.00
N ALA A 121 -5.41 7.11 12.92
CA ALA A 121 -4.93 7.91 14.03
C ALA A 121 -4.03 9.09 13.58
N GLU A 122 -3.21 8.93 12.55
CA GLU A 122 -2.33 10.00 12.06
C GLU A 122 -3.01 10.95 11.06
N MET A 123 -4.11 10.53 10.43
CA MET A 123 -4.75 11.28 9.34
C MET A 123 -5.14 12.72 9.69
N PRO A 124 -5.70 13.03 10.89
CA PRO A 124 -5.99 14.41 11.26
C PRO A 124 -4.76 15.33 11.24
N MET A 125 -3.64 14.82 11.72
CA MET A 125 -2.37 15.55 11.72
C MET A 125 -1.85 15.78 10.30
N LEU A 126 -1.85 14.76 9.43
CA LEU A 126 -1.43 14.88 8.04
C LEU A 126 -2.33 15.83 7.25
N THR A 127 -3.65 15.75 7.47
CA THR A 127 -4.63 16.65 6.84
C THR A 127 -4.35 18.12 7.21
N GLN A 128 -4.09 18.39 8.51
CA GLN A 128 -3.76 19.73 8.94
C GLN A 128 -2.41 20.19 8.39
N ALA A 129 -1.40 19.32 8.38
CA ALA A 129 -0.10 19.62 7.81
C ALA A 129 -0.17 19.96 6.32
N ALA A 130 -0.98 19.24 5.56
CA ALA A 130 -1.19 19.51 4.14
C ALA A 130 -1.80 20.90 3.88
N LYS A 131 -2.70 21.35 4.75
CA LYS A 131 -3.28 22.71 4.71
C LYS A 131 -2.26 23.77 5.04
N ASP A 132 -1.52 23.58 6.14
CA ASP A 132 -0.53 24.54 6.63
C ASP A 132 0.63 24.75 5.64
N LEU A 133 0.98 23.70 4.89
CA LEU A 133 2.11 23.69 3.95
C LEU A 133 1.67 23.84 2.48
N ALA A 134 0.42 24.26 2.26
CA ALA A 134 -0.12 24.41 0.91
C ALA A 134 0.75 25.38 0.08
N GLY A 135 1.18 24.93 -1.09
CA GLY A 135 2.09 25.67 -1.97
C GLY A 135 3.57 25.48 -1.69
N GLU A 136 3.97 24.96 -0.54
CA GLU A 136 5.37 24.64 -0.20
C GLU A 136 5.67 23.16 -0.36
N VAL A 137 4.74 22.30 0.12
CA VAL A 137 4.84 20.83 0.07
C VAL A 137 3.59 20.28 -0.56
N GLN A 138 3.75 19.40 -1.52
CA GLN A 138 2.65 18.59 -2.04
C GLN A 138 2.44 17.34 -1.19
N PHE A 139 1.19 16.89 -1.14
CA PHE A 139 0.82 15.64 -0.49
C PHE A 139 0.14 14.74 -1.52
N LEU A 140 0.47 13.46 -1.50
CA LEU A 140 -0.17 12.42 -2.30
C LEU A 140 -0.42 11.20 -1.41
N GLY A 141 -1.64 10.75 -1.35
CA GLY A 141 -1.98 9.48 -0.71
C GLY A 141 -1.84 8.31 -1.71
N ILE A 142 -1.45 7.15 -1.21
CA ILE A 142 -1.58 5.88 -1.92
C ILE A 142 -2.40 4.96 -1.02
N THR A 143 -3.66 4.74 -1.35
CA THR A 143 -4.45 3.75 -0.61
C THR A 143 -4.22 2.37 -1.18
N ILE A 144 -3.91 1.38 -0.33
CA ILE A 144 -3.53 0.04 -0.75
C ILE A 144 -4.52 -1.02 -0.29
N GLN A 145 -4.87 -1.94 -1.21
CA GLN A 145 -5.72 -3.10 -0.92
C GLN A 145 -6.99 -2.71 -0.14
N ASP A 146 -7.66 -1.68 -0.60
CA ASP A 146 -8.81 -1.06 0.06
C ASP A 146 -10.02 -1.00 -0.87
N ASP A 147 -11.21 -0.97 -0.31
CA ASP A 147 -12.41 -0.66 -1.10
C ASP A 147 -12.45 0.86 -1.35
N PRO A 148 -12.52 1.33 -2.60
CA PRO A 148 -12.54 2.76 -2.93
C PRO A 148 -13.63 3.54 -2.20
N ARG A 149 -14.77 2.90 -1.96
CA ARG A 149 -15.89 3.51 -1.23
C ARG A 149 -15.51 3.79 0.23
N ASN A 150 -14.90 2.80 0.90
CA ASN A 150 -14.47 2.96 2.29
C ASN A 150 -13.35 4.00 2.41
N ALA A 151 -12.41 3.99 1.46
CA ALA A 151 -11.36 4.98 1.39
C ALA A 151 -11.90 6.40 1.22
N LEU A 152 -12.88 6.62 0.31
CA LEU A 152 -13.53 7.91 0.11
C LEU A 152 -14.33 8.37 1.34
N LEU A 153 -15.05 7.46 2.01
CA LEU A 153 -15.78 7.78 3.23
C LEU A 153 -14.84 8.21 4.34
N MET A 154 -13.77 7.45 4.58
CA MET A 154 -12.75 7.80 5.56
C MET A 154 -12.09 9.15 5.23
N ALA A 155 -11.70 9.37 3.98
CA ALA A 155 -11.14 10.65 3.55
C ALA A 155 -12.11 11.82 3.80
N THR A 156 -13.40 11.62 3.56
CA THR A 156 -14.44 12.61 3.83
C THR A 156 -14.59 12.89 5.34
N ASP A 157 -14.64 11.84 6.15
CA ASP A 157 -14.81 11.94 7.60
C ASP A 157 -13.65 12.71 8.28
N PHE A 158 -12.45 12.56 7.76
CA PHE A 158 -11.26 13.27 8.25
C PHE A 158 -10.93 14.57 7.49
N GLY A 159 -11.74 14.94 6.51
CA GLY A 159 -11.55 16.17 5.74
C GLY A 159 -10.23 16.17 4.96
N VAL A 160 -9.83 15.02 4.40
CA VAL A 160 -8.61 14.88 3.58
C VAL A 160 -8.80 15.66 2.29
N GLU A 161 -7.93 16.66 2.08
CA GLU A 161 -7.96 17.50 0.89
C GLU A 161 -6.87 17.15 -0.13
N PHE A 162 -5.82 16.45 0.27
CA PHE A 162 -4.77 16.06 -0.66
C PHE A 162 -5.22 14.90 -1.57
N PRO A 163 -4.79 14.90 -2.85
CA PRO A 163 -5.14 13.84 -3.79
C PRO A 163 -4.62 12.49 -3.33
N SER A 164 -5.34 11.44 -3.68
CA SER A 164 -4.90 10.06 -3.44
C SER A 164 -5.15 9.18 -4.65
N VAL A 165 -4.29 8.18 -4.83
CA VAL A 165 -4.45 7.12 -5.82
C VAL A 165 -4.77 5.81 -5.14
N ILE A 166 -5.28 4.85 -5.92
CA ILE A 166 -5.64 3.53 -5.41
C ILE A 166 -4.74 2.45 -6.01
N ASP A 167 -4.07 1.69 -5.15
CA ASP A 167 -3.34 0.46 -5.49
C ASP A 167 -4.12 -0.74 -4.95
N ASP A 168 -5.13 -1.17 -5.69
CA ASP A 168 -5.99 -2.30 -5.34
C ASP A 168 -5.19 -3.61 -5.20
N SER A 169 -4.16 -3.78 -6.02
CA SER A 169 -3.29 -4.95 -6.01
C SER A 169 -2.31 -4.98 -4.82
N GLY A 170 -2.00 -3.84 -4.24
CA GLY A 170 -0.93 -3.68 -3.25
C GLY A 170 0.47 -3.78 -3.85
N SER A 171 0.63 -3.44 -5.13
CA SER A 171 1.91 -3.57 -5.86
C SER A 171 3.04 -2.72 -5.27
N VAL A 172 2.72 -1.58 -4.66
CA VAL A 172 3.70 -0.72 -3.97
C VAL A 172 4.37 -1.43 -2.79
N ARG A 173 3.74 -2.45 -2.20
CA ARG A 173 4.37 -3.24 -1.13
C ARG A 173 5.65 -3.91 -1.59
N GLY A 174 5.66 -4.46 -2.81
CA GLY A 174 6.85 -5.07 -3.39
C GLY A 174 7.84 -4.04 -3.93
N THR A 175 7.36 -3.08 -4.71
CA THR A 175 8.22 -2.13 -5.43
C THR A 175 8.88 -1.09 -4.50
N LEU A 176 8.21 -0.69 -3.42
CA LEU A 176 8.72 0.26 -2.43
C LEU A 176 9.08 -0.41 -1.09
N ALA A 177 9.08 -1.74 -1.05
CA ALA A 177 9.37 -2.53 0.16
C ALA A 177 8.52 -2.07 1.37
N VAL A 178 7.22 -1.81 1.16
CA VAL A 178 6.26 -1.41 2.20
C VAL A 178 5.77 -2.67 2.94
N PRO A 179 6.08 -2.85 4.22
CA PRO A 179 5.65 -4.03 4.97
C PRO A 179 4.13 -4.02 5.22
N GLY A 180 3.56 -2.84 5.35
CA GLY A 180 2.15 -2.55 5.56
C GLY A 180 1.95 -1.07 5.87
N PRO A 181 0.71 -0.54 5.74
CA PRO A 181 0.43 0.85 6.05
C PRO A 181 0.43 1.11 7.58
N PRO A 182 0.72 2.35 8.02
CA PRO A 182 1.14 3.46 7.18
C PRO A 182 2.65 3.46 6.91
N VAL A 183 3.05 4.00 5.78
CA VAL A 183 4.43 4.36 5.47
C VAL A 183 4.42 5.73 4.78
N THR A 184 5.28 6.63 5.23
CA THR A 184 5.40 7.95 4.63
C THR A 184 6.75 8.11 3.96
N PHE A 185 6.74 8.51 2.68
CA PHE A 185 7.93 8.84 1.91
C PHE A 185 8.05 10.33 1.74
N PHE A 186 9.28 10.82 1.74
CA PHE A 186 9.63 12.22 1.53
C PHE A 186 10.38 12.32 0.21
N ILE A 187 9.80 13.02 -0.76
CA ILE A 187 10.29 13.09 -2.15
C ILE A 187 10.80 14.49 -2.42
N ARG A 188 12.05 14.59 -2.89
CA ARG A 188 12.63 15.88 -3.31
C ARG A 188 12.05 16.35 -4.64
N PRO A 189 12.21 17.65 -4.98
CA PRO A 189 11.75 18.18 -6.27
C PRO A 189 12.32 17.47 -7.50
N ASP A 190 13.50 16.86 -7.39
CA ASP A 190 14.09 16.05 -8.46
C ASP A 190 13.45 14.65 -8.59
N GLY A 191 12.53 14.29 -7.70
CA GLY A 191 11.85 12.99 -7.66
C GLY A 191 12.57 11.93 -6.83
N THR A 192 13.74 12.22 -6.26
CA THR A 192 14.46 11.26 -5.41
C THR A 192 13.75 11.06 -4.08
N ILE A 193 13.73 9.82 -3.60
CA ILE A 193 13.27 9.51 -2.23
C ILE A 193 14.34 9.97 -1.24
N ALA A 194 14.04 11.05 -0.52
CA ALA A 194 14.95 11.62 0.48
C ALA A 194 15.00 10.79 1.76
N GLY A 195 13.87 10.21 2.13
CA GLY A 195 13.71 9.40 3.31
C GLY A 195 12.34 8.76 3.40
N ARG A 196 12.17 7.89 4.39
CA ARG A 196 10.90 7.26 4.69
C ARG A 196 10.72 7.07 6.19
N TRP A 197 9.47 6.99 6.61
CA TRP A 197 9.08 6.64 7.96
C TRP A 197 8.13 5.45 7.93
N ASP A 198 8.46 4.40 8.67
CA ASP A 198 7.63 3.20 8.78
C ASP A 198 6.77 3.26 10.05
N GLY A 199 5.47 3.07 9.90
CA GLY A 199 4.48 3.22 10.95
C GLY A 199 3.89 4.62 11.03
N ALA A 200 2.93 4.80 11.96
CA ALA A 200 2.29 6.11 12.16
C ALA A 200 3.28 7.14 12.68
N ILE A 201 3.22 8.35 12.15
CA ILE A 201 3.95 9.50 12.68
C ILE A 201 3.21 9.97 13.93
N PRO A 202 3.88 9.99 15.10
CA PRO A 202 3.18 10.13 16.38
C PRO A 202 2.57 11.53 16.60
N ASP A 203 3.22 12.56 16.08
CA ASP A 203 2.79 13.95 16.29
C ASP A 203 3.35 14.91 15.25
N ARG A 204 2.84 16.13 15.25
CA ARG A 204 3.22 17.19 14.33
C ARG A 204 4.70 17.60 14.47
N ALA A 205 5.24 17.63 15.67
CA ALA A 205 6.65 18.03 15.87
C ALA A 205 7.60 17.02 15.24
N THR A 206 7.31 15.73 15.37
CA THR A 206 8.05 14.65 14.68
C THR A 206 7.95 14.82 13.16
N PHE A 207 6.74 15.07 12.64
CA PHE A 207 6.52 15.29 11.20
C PHE A 207 7.31 16.50 10.68
N ASP A 208 7.26 17.62 11.38
CA ASP A 208 7.99 18.85 11.02
C ASP A 208 9.51 18.62 11.04
N GLY A 209 10.02 17.84 12.00
CA GLY A 209 11.42 17.40 12.03
C GLY A 209 11.81 16.59 10.80
N LEU A 210 10.97 15.63 10.38
CA LEU A 210 11.19 14.84 9.18
C LEU A 210 11.17 15.68 7.90
N LEU A 211 10.30 16.68 7.82
CA LEU A 211 10.29 17.63 6.70
C LEU A 211 11.59 18.45 6.63
N ALA A 212 12.07 18.92 7.77
CA ALA A 212 13.33 19.65 7.82
C ALA A 212 14.52 18.77 7.42
N ASP A 213 14.59 17.55 7.95
CA ASP A 213 15.69 16.63 7.71
C ASP A 213 15.76 16.13 6.27
N TYR A 214 14.62 15.80 5.67
CA TYR A 214 14.57 15.17 4.35
C TYR A 214 14.33 16.15 3.20
N LEU A 215 13.51 17.16 3.41
CA LEU A 215 13.08 18.07 2.35
C LEU A 215 13.63 19.49 2.50
N ASN A 216 14.35 19.79 3.58
CA ASN A 216 14.81 21.14 3.94
C ASN A 216 13.64 22.15 4.05
N VAL A 217 12.46 21.67 4.42
CA VAL A 217 11.26 22.49 4.68
C VAL A 217 11.14 22.69 6.17
N THR A 218 11.14 23.94 6.60
CA THR A 218 10.86 24.31 8.00
C THR A 218 9.44 24.83 8.08
N ALA A 219 8.58 24.14 8.84
CA ALA A 219 7.23 24.63 9.08
C ALA A 219 7.31 26.05 9.67
N SER A 220 6.80 27.03 8.95
CA SER A 220 6.64 28.36 9.49
C SER A 220 5.65 28.26 10.65
N ALA A 221 6.06 28.67 11.86
CA ALA A 221 5.15 28.67 13.00
C ALA A 221 3.91 29.46 12.59
N ALA A 222 2.75 28.77 12.54
CA ALA A 222 1.48 29.44 12.30
C ALA A 222 1.29 30.50 13.38
N SER A 223 1.30 31.76 12.96
CA SER A 223 1.13 32.96 13.82
C SER A 223 -0.34 33.15 14.17
#